data_41c2a68dc90ec73182661d0d8eb522d4
#
_entry.id   41c2a68dc90ec73182661d0d8eb522d4
#
_cell.length_a   1.000
_cell.length_b   1.000
_cell.length_c   1.000
_cell.angle_alpha   90.00
_cell.angle_beta   90.00
_cell.angle_gamma   90.00
#
_symmetry.space_group_name_H-M   'P 1'
#
loop_
_entity.id
_entity.type
_entity.pdbx_description
1 polymer ?
#
loop_
_entity_poly.entity_id
_entity_poly.type
_entity_poly.pdbx_seq_one_letter_code
_entity_poly.pdbx_strand_id
1 'polypeptide(L)'
;TMTLTAEFIPEDTTDKTITWSSSDEAVATVSPKGVVKAIAFGDATITATTSNGIEGTYPVCVAITPQSFRVSASIGIRSNDHVGNSWSTGFTFNDEPVRSGSIVSIMPGEKFSAGGWAEENDSKPDYGQYTETIELTKEMCKTGFTIEGDVDVRENGGRYSGHYAV
;
A
#
# COMPACT_ATOMS: atom_id res chain seq x y z
N THR A 1 -13.25 10.65 11.35
CA THR A 1 -13.65 11.03 12.73
C THR A 1 -15.13 10.75 12.94
N MET A 2 -15.51 10.30 14.13
CA MET A 2 -16.89 10.12 14.58
C MET A 2 -17.05 10.74 15.97
N THR A 3 -18.28 11.06 16.37
CA THR A 3 -18.55 11.56 17.72
C THR A 3 -19.42 10.55 18.44
N LEU A 4 -18.98 10.12 19.61
CA LEU A 4 -19.75 9.29 20.54
C LEU A 4 -20.47 10.17 21.55
N THR A 5 -21.65 9.74 21.93
CA THR A 5 -22.46 10.39 22.98
C THR A 5 -22.82 9.33 24.01
N ALA A 6 -22.64 9.65 25.28
CA ALA A 6 -23.08 8.76 26.38
C ALA A 6 -24.51 9.09 26.75
N GLU A 7 -25.32 8.05 26.89
CA GLU A 7 -26.67 8.15 27.46
C GLU A 7 -26.64 7.69 28.92
N PHE A 8 -27.38 8.36 29.77
CA PHE A 8 -27.47 8.06 31.21
C PHE A 8 -28.81 7.44 31.51
N ILE A 9 -28.79 6.33 32.21
CA ILE A 9 -30.01 5.66 32.68
C ILE A 9 -29.92 5.49 34.22
N PRO A 10 -30.82 6.10 35.00
CA PRO A 10 -31.95 6.94 34.59
C PRO A 10 -31.52 8.33 34.09
N GLU A 11 -32.36 8.97 33.25
CA GLU A 11 -32.09 10.27 32.64
C GLU A 11 -31.97 11.43 33.62
N ASP A 12 -32.56 11.29 34.83
CA ASP A 12 -32.56 12.25 35.93
C ASP A 12 -31.26 12.22 36.77
N THR A 13 -30.25 11.47 36.31
CA THR A 13 -28.92 11.46 36.90
C THR A 13 -28.36 12.89 37.01
N THR A 14 -28.01 13.31 38.24
CA THR A 14 -27.56 14.68 38.54
C THR A 14 -26.11 14.95 38.12
N ASP A 15 -25.22 13.95 38.22
CA ASP A 15 -23.83 14.03 37.75
C ASP A 15 -23.69 13.30 36.44
N LYS A 16 -23.51 14.08 35.36
CA LYS A 16 -23.27 13.57 33.99
C LYS A 16 -21.82 13.72 33.55
N THR A 17 -20.91 13.86 34.51
CA THR A 17 -19.48 13.96 34.20
C THR A 17 -18.94 12.61 33.75
N ILE A 18 -18.31 12.59 32.59
CA ILE A 18 -17.65 11.42 32.02
C ILE A 18 -16.22 11.72 31.58
N THR A 19 -15.39 10.71 31.72
CA THR A 19 -14.03 10.70 31.15
C THR A 19 -13.97 9.68 30.02
N TRP A 20 -13.39 10.07 28.89
CA TRP A 20 -13.20 9.21 27.74
C TRP A 20 -11.79 8.66 27.71
N SER A 21 -11.63 7.39 27.37
CA SER A 21 -10.33 6.73 27.14
C SER A 21 -10.38 5.79 25.95
N SER A 22 -9.23 5.49 25.39
CA SER A 22 -9.04 4.48 24.34
C SER A 22 -8.15 3.37 24.88
N SER A 23 -8.48 2.12 24.55
CA SER A 23 -7.65 0.97 24.88
C SER A 23 -6.34 0.96 24.05
N ASP A 24 -6.33 1.61 22.87
CA ASP A 24 -5.16 1.75 22.01
C ASP A 24 -5.19 3.11 21.29
N GLU A 25 -4.43 4.06 21.81
CA GLU A 25 -4.30 5.40 21.22
C GLU A 25 -3.48 5.42 19.91
N ALA A 26 -2.70 4.37 19.63
CA ALA A 26 -2.03 4.23 18.35
C ALA A 26 -3.01 3.87 17.21
N VAL A 27 -4.14 3.24 17.53
CA VAL A 27 -5.21 2.89 16.60
C VAL A 27 -6.27 3.99 16.52
N ALA A 28 -6.78 4.43 17.67
CA ALA A 28 -7.78 5.49 17.72
C ALA A 28 -7.63 6.32 19.00
N THR A 29 -7.74 7.63 18.89
CA THR A 29 -7.79 8.55 20.05
C THR A 29 -9.19 9.07 20.27
N VAL A 30 -9.51 9.48 21.49
CA VAL A 30 -10.78 10.13 21.83
C VAL A 30 -10.52 11.43 22.59
N SER A 31 -11.26 12.48 22.25
CA SER A 31 -11.19 13.74 22.96
C SER A 31 -12.14 13.76 24.19
N PRO A 32 -11.97 14.71 25.14
CA PRO A 32 -12.90 14.89 26.25
C PRO A 32 -14.36 15.19 25.83
N LYS A 33 -14.59 15.53 24.56
CA LYS A 33 -15.94 15.74 23.99
C LYS A 33 -16.49 14.50 23.27
N GLY A 34 -15.85 13.34 23.41
CA GLY A 34 -16.27 12.10 22.73
C GLY A 34 -15.95 12.05 21.22
N VAL A 35 -15.10 12.96 20.70
CA VAL A 35 -14.70 12.91 19.29
C VAL A 35 -13.61 11.88 19.11
N VAL A 36 -13.91 10.80 18.39
CA VAL A 36 -12.97 9.73 18.05
C VAL A 36 -12.26 10.04 16.74
N LYS A 37 -10.93 9.92 16.73
CA LYS A 37 -10.09 10.09 15.55
C LYS A 37 -9.30 8.81 15.30
N ALA A 38 -9.48 8.21 14.12
CA ALA A 38 -8.66 7.11 13.64
C ALA A 38 -7.23 7.58 13.37
N ILE A 39 -6.25 6.80 13.81
CA ILE A 39 -4.80 7.07 13.69
C ILE A 39 -4.14 6.02 12.77
N ALA A 40 -4.35 4.72 13.07
CA ALA A 40 -3.82 3.60 12.29
C ALA A 40 -4.87 2.50 12.21
N PHE A 41 -4.63 1.51 11.36
CA PHE A 41 -5.49 0.32 11.31
C PHE A 41 -5.39 -0.50 12.58
N GLY A 42 -6.45 -1.21 12.88
CA GLY A 42 -6.55 -2.06 14.05
C GLY A 42 -7.86 -1.88 14.79
N ASP A 43 -7.95 -2.52 15.93
CA ASP A 43 -9.12 -2.47 16.82
C ASP A 43 -8.78 -1.71 18.09
N ALA A 44 -9.69 -0.88 18.52
CA ALA A 44 -9.61 -0.19 19.80
C ALA A 44 -11.00 -0.17 20.47
N THR A 45 -11.03 -0.12 21.79
CA THR A 45 -12.27 0.09 22.55
C THR A 45 -12.23 1.48 23.16
N ILE A 46 -13.26 2.27 22.88
CA ILE A 46 -13.45 3.57 23.54
C ILE A 46 -14.33 3.35 24.75
N THR A 47 -13.88 3.83 25.90
CA THR A 47 -14.58 3.72 27.18
C THR A 47 -14.98 5.09 27.68
N ALA A 48 -16.24 5.22 28.08
CA ALA A 48 -16.77 6.35 28.85
C ALA A 48 -16.90 5.92 30.30
N THR A 49 -16.23 6.60 31.23
CA THR A 49 -16.25 6.31 32.65
C THR A 49 -16.88 7.47 33.41
N THR A 50 -17.89 7.21 34.20
CA THR A 50 -18.54 8.19 35.08
C THR A 50 -17.71 8.48 36.33
N SER A 51 -18.01 9.57 37.06
CA SER A 51 -17.30 9.95 38.30
C SER A 51 -17.36 8.87 39.39
N ASN A 52 -18.41 8.02 39.40
CA ASN A 52 -18.58 6.91 40.33
C ASN A 52 -18.08 5.55 39.79
N GLY A 53 -17.36 5.55 38.63
CA GLY A 53 -16.69 4.38 38.10
C GLY A 53 -17.55 3.45 37.24
N ILE A 54 -18.75 3.85 36.82
CA ILE A 54 -19.57 3.06 35.89
C ILE A 54 -19.00 3.29 34.47
N GLU A 55 -18.83 2.21 33.71
CA GLU A 55 -18.26 2.24 32.38
C GLU A 55 -19.27 1.84 31.32
N GLY A 56 -19.18 2.55 30.18
CA GLY A 56 -19.78 2.18 28.91
C GLY A 56 -18.71 2.08 27.82
N THR A 57 -18.76 1.04 27.01
CA THR A 57 -17.74 0.79 25.99
C THR A 57 -18.31 0.81 24.59
N TYR A 58 -17.47 1.24 23.61
CA TYR A 58 -17.79 1.20 22.20
C TYR A 58 -16.59 0.66 21.40
N PRO A 59 -16.76 -0.49 20.68
CA PRO A 59 -15.70 -1.04 19.85
C PRO A 59 -15.52 -0.18 18.59
N VAL A 60 -14.27 0.12 18.26
CA VAL A 60 -13.87 0.85 17.07
C VAL A 60 -12.91 -0.03 16.25
N CYS A 61 -13.30 -0.33 15.02
CA CYS A 61 -12.43 -0.96 14.05
C CYS A 61 -12.01 0.07 13.00
N VAL A 62 -10.71 0.32 12.88
CA VAL A 62 -10.14 1.17 11.83
C VAL A 62 -9.65 0.26 10.72
N ALA A 63 -10.40 0.18 9.63
CA ALA A 63 -10.03 -0.60 8.46
C ALA A 63 -9.15 0.20 7.50
N ILE A 64 -8.19 -0.48 6.86
CA ILE A 64 -7.48 0.03 5.70
C ILE A 64 -8.25 -0.42 4.46
N THR A 65 -8.35 0.48 3.49
CA THR A 65 -8.83 0.14 2.15
C THR A 65 -7.64 -0.06 1.20
N PRO A 66 -7.68 -1.03 0.29
CA PRO A 66 -6.68 -1.15 -0.75
C PRO A 66 -6.57 0.16 -1.55
N GLN A 67 -5.34 0.53 -1.88
CA GLN A 67 -5.08 1.66 -2.76
C GLN A 67 -4.92 1.15 -4.18
N SER A 68 -5.57 1.81 -5.12
CA SER A 68 -5.51 1.46 -6.54
C SER A 68 -4.55 2.38 -7.27
N PHE A 69 -3.61 1.80 -7.99
CA PHE A 69 -2.63 2.50 -8.79
C PHE A 69 -2.80 2.14 -10.26
N ARG A 70 -2.69 3.15 -11.13
CA ARG A 70 -2.56 2.91 -12.57
C ARG A 70 -1.08 2.71 -12.90
N VAL A 71 -0.76 1.56 -13.45
CA VAL A 71 0.58 1.26 -13.95
C VAL A 71 0.84 2.08 -15.22
N SER A 72 1.94 2.83 -15.23
CA SER A 72 2.48 3.46 -16.43
C SER A 72 3.88 2.93 -16.63
N ALA A 73 4.06 2.07 -17.61
CA ALA A 73 5.28 1.30 -17.75
C ALA A 73 5.89 1.52 -19.14
N SER A 74 7.20 1.73 -19.17
CA SER A 74 7.97 1.87 -20.40
C SER A 74 9.33 1.17 -20.27
N ILE A 75 9.83 0.66 -21.38
CA ILE A 75 11.18 0.11 -21.46
C ILE A 75 11.92 0.81 -22.61
N GLY A 76 13.15 1.26 -22.35
CA GLY A 76 14.02 1.89 -23.32
C GLY A 76 15.30 1.08 -23.50
N ILE A 77 15.76 0.93 -24.74
CA ILE A 77 17.05 0.29 -25.04
C ILE A 77 18.17 1.29 -24.70
N ARG A 78 19.08 0.91 -23.78
CA ARG A 78 20.30 1.68 -23.50
C ARG A 78 21.46 1.32 -24.45
N SER A 79 21.62 0.04 -24.71
CA SER A 79 22.66 -0.45 -25.65
C SER A 79 22.21 -1.78 -26.28
N ASN A 80 22.59 -1.99 -27.51
CA ASN A 80 22.43 -3.27 -28.21
C ASN A 80 23.75 -3.56 -28.91
N ASP A 81 24.57 -4.42 -28.28
CA ASP A 81 25.89 -4.78 -28.79
C ASP A 81 25.85 -6.24 -29.29
N HIS A 82 25.49 -6.39 -30.56
CA HIS A 82 25.48 -7.67 -31.31
C HIS A 82 24.49 -8.73 -30.78
N VAL A 83 23.50 -8.32 -29.98
CA VAL A 83 22.34 -9.14 -29.61
C VAL A 83 21.23 -8.80 -30.61
N GLY A 84 20.44 -9.76 -31.05
CA GLY A 84 19.46 -9.62 -32.15
C GLY A 84 18.60 -8.35 -32.19
N ASN A 85 17.74 -8.26 -33.17
CA ASN A 85 16.97 -7.05 -33.44
C ASN A 85 15.46 -7.17 -33.16
N SER A 86 15.01 -8.35 -32.74
CA SER A 86 13.57 -8.61 -32.42
C SER A 86 13.40 -8.93 -30.97
N TRP A 87 12.67 -8.09 -30.27
CA TRP A 87 12.53 -8.16 -28.81
C TRP A 87 11.08 -8.22 -28.38
N SER A 88 10.79 -9.07 -27.41
CA SER A 88 9.59 -9.02 -26.58
C SER A 88 9.95 -8.45 -25.21
N THR A 89 9.13 -7.55 -24.70
CA THR A 89 9.33 -6.93 -23.39
C THR A 89 8.03 -6.87 -22.63
N GLY A 90 8.11 -6.89 -21.31
CA GLY A 90 6.93 -6.80 -20.47
C GLY A 90 7.25 -6.40 -19.06
N PHE A 91 6.19 -6.28 -18.26
CA PHE A 91 6.25 -5.88 -16.88
C PHE A 91 5.51 -6.90 -16.03
N THR A 92 5.93 -7.02 -14.77
CA THR A 92 5.30 -7.88 -13.76
C THR A 92 4.92 -7.08 -12.52
N PHE A 93 3.85 -7.51 -11.88
CA PHE A 93 3.42 -7.04 -10.57
C PHE A 93 2.99 -8.27 -9.76
N ASN A 94 3.63 -8.52 -8.62
CA ASN A 94 3.49 -9.76 -7.84
C ASN A 94 3.64 -11.00 -8.70
N ASP A 95 4.69 -10.99 -9.54
CA ASP A 95 5.06 -12.04 -10.49
C ASP A 95 4.04 -12.29 -11.62
N GLU A 96 2.93 -11.55 -11.65
CA GLU A 96 1.92 -11.62 -12.70
C GLU A 96 2.17 -10.56 -13.80
N PRO A 97 1.98 -10.91 -15.08
CA PRO A 97 2.16 -9.97 -16.17
C PRO A 97 1.17 -8.79 -16.10
N VAL A 98 1.68 -7.58 -16.23
CA VAL A 98 0.86 -6.37 -16.30
C VAL A 98 1.17 -5.55 -17.56
N ARG A 99 0.19 -4.75 -18.01
CA ARG A 99 0.34 -3.85 -19.15
C ARG A 99 0.28 -2.40 -18.68
N SER A 100 0.89 -1.50 -19.43
CA SER A 100 0.69 -0.08 -19.21
C SER A 100 -0.81 0.27 -19.31
N GLY A 101 -1.33 0.96 -18.31
CA GLY A 101 -2.75 1.24 -18.15
C GLY A 101 -3.50 0.28 -17.23
N SER A 102 -2.91 -0.86 -16.83
CA SER A 102 -3.48 -1.76 -15.82
C SER A 102 -3.70 -1.03 -14.51
N ILE A 103 -4.70 -1.47 -13.75
CA ILE A 103 -4.93 -1.01 -12.37
C ILE A 103 -4.57 -2.15 -11.44
N VAL A 104 -3.69 -1.87 -10.50
CA VAL A 104 -3.28 -2.78 -9.42
C VAL A 104 -3.78 -2.23 -8.08
N SER A 105 -4.05 -3.11 -7.14
CA SER A 105 -4.53 -2.74 -5.81
C SER A 105 -3.64 -3.36 -4.75
N ILE A 106 -3.20 -2.55 -3.79
CA ILE A 106 -2.26 -2.94 -2.73
C ILE A 106 -2.74 -2.35 -1.42
N MET A 107 -2.59 -3.08 -0.31
CA MET A 107 -2.83 -2.56 1.03
C MET A 107 -1.63 -1.71 1.48
N PRO A 108 -1.83 -0.52 2.06
CA PRO A 108 -0.74 0.22 2.69
C PRO A 108 -0.04 -0.63 3.76
N GLY A 109 1.29 -0.70 3.69
CA GLY A 109 2.12 -1.55 4.54
C GLY A 109 2.37 -2.95 3.98
N GLU A 110 1.70 -3.38 2.93
CA GLU A 110 2.04 -4.62 2.23
C GLU A 110 3.27 -4.45 1.36
N LYS A 111 4.00 -5.55 1.21
CA LYS A 111 5.08 -5.68 0.24
C LYS A 111 4.54 -6.24 -1.06
N PHE A 112 5.01 -5.67 -2.15
CA PHE A 112 4.72 -6.13 -3.50
C PHE A 112 6.01 -6.23 -4.30
N SER A 113 6.03 -7.09 -5.31
CA SER A 113 7.10 -7.13 -6.30
C SER A 113 6.67 -6.41 -7.58
N ALA A 114 7.59 -5.68 -8.17
CA ALA A 114 7.41 -5.11 -9.51
C ALA A 114 8.70 -5.19 -10.30
N GLY A 115 8.58 -5.41 -11.59
CA GLY A 115 9.75 -5.60 -12.43
C GLY A 115 9.47 -5.53 -13.92
N GLY A 116 10.53 -5.73 -14.68
CA GLY A 116 10.50 -5.81 -16.13
C GLY A 116 11.29 -6.99 -16.65
N TRP A 117 10.95 -7.44 -17.84
CA TRP A 117 11.66 -8.50 -18.55
C TRP A 117 11.82 -8.17 -20.03
N ALA A 118 12.85 -8.74 -20.61
CA ALA A 118 13.10 -8.70 -22.04
C ALA A 118 13.54 -10.08 -22.54
N GLU A 119 13.07 -10.47 -23.70
CA GLU A 119 13.40 -11.70 -24.39
C GLU A 119 13.74 -11.39 -25.84
N GLU A 120 14.84 -11.91 -26.31
CA GLU A 120 15.20 -11.84 -27.73
C GLU A 120 14.47 -12.95 -28.50
N ASN A 121 13.84 -12.57 -29.63
CA ASN A 121 13.02 -13.49 -30.42
C ASN A 121 13.82 -14.09 -31.59
N ASP A 122 14.71 -15.01 -31.28
CA ASP A 122 15.43 -15.77 -32.30
C ASP A 122 15.22 -17.29 -32.13
N SER A 123 16.08 -18.08 -32.77
CA SER A 123 16.03 -19.54 -32.71
C SER A 123 16.45 -20.11 -31.34
N LYS A 124 17.13 -19.32 -30.52
CA LYS A 124 17.55 -19.63 -29.14
C LYS A 124 17.35 -18.41 -28.28
N PRO A 125 16.10 -18.13 -27.85
CA PRO A 125 15.78 -16.93 -27.13
C PRO A 125 16.61 -16.77 -25.85
N ASP A 126 17.22 -15.61 -25.69
CA ASP A 126 17.87 -15.19 -24.46
C ASP A 126 16.93 -14.29 -23.65
N TYR A 127 16.93 -14.46 -22.34
CA TYR A 127 16.00 -13.84 -21.42
C TYR A 127 16.71 -13.09 -20.31
N GLY A 128 16.20 -11.93 -19.97
CA GLY A 128 16.62 -11.14 -18.81
C GLY A 128 15.44 -10.61 -18.04
N GLN A 129 15.57 -10.49 -16.73
CA GLN A 129 14.56 -9.87 -15.88
C GLN A 129 15.21 -9.10 -14.73
N TYR A 130 14.45 -8.15 -14.24
CA TYR A 130 14.71 -7.44 -12.99
C TYR A 130 13.42 -7.40 -12.18
N THR A 131 13.53 -7.62 -10.87
CA THR A 131 12.40 -7.53 -9.95
C THR A 131 12.87 -6.85 -8.66
N GLU A 132 12.09 -5.92 -8.18
CA GLU A 132 12.28 -5.26 -6.89
C GLU A 132 11.09 -5.51 -5.98
N THR A 133 11.35 -5.71 -4.68
CA THR A 133 10.30 -5.84 -3.67
C THR A 133 10.24 -4.58 -2.84
N ILE A 134 9.08 -3.98 -2.77
CA ILE A 134 8.85 -2.66 -2.17
C ILE A 134 7.70 -2.77 -1.17
N GLU A 135 7.79 -2.05 -0.06
CA GLU A 135 6.69 -1.88 0.88
C GLU A 135 5.92 -0.60 0.55
N LEU A 136 4.60 -0.71 0.36
CA LEU A 136 3.76 0.45 0.07
C LEU A 136 3.66 1.37 1.28
N THR A 137 4.31 2.51 1.23
CA THR A 137 4.25 3.53 2.29
C THR A 137 3.04 4.46 2.16
N LYS A 138 2.65 5.10 3.27
CA LYS A 138 1.58 6.12 3.26
C LYS A 138 1.91 7.31 2.35
N GLU A 139 3.19 7.63 2.18
CA GLU A 139 3.60 8.73 1.30
C GLU A 139 3.42 8.35 -0.17
N MET A 140 3.82 7.13 -0.56
CA MET A 140 3.61 6.60 -1.91
C MET A 140 2.11 6.59 -2.29
N CYS A 141 1.22 6.35 -1.32
CA CYS A 141 -0.23 6.41 -1.56
C CYS A 141 -0.72 7.84 -1.93
N LYS A 142 0.00 8.87 -1.53
CA LYS A 142 -0.39 10.27 -1.79
C LYS A 142 0.23 10.83 -3.07
N THR A 143 1.51 10.52 -3.30
CA THR A 143 2.32 11.14 -4.36
C THR A 143 2.44 10.27 -5.60
N GLY A 144 2.11 8.99 -5.49
CA GLY A 144 2.57 7.98 -6.44
C GLY A 144 4.06 7.67 -6.25
N PHE A 145 4.60 6.79 -7.05
CA PHE A 145 6.01 6.39 -7.01
C PHE A 145 6.43 5.84 -8.37
N THR A 146 7.73 5.80 -8.59
CA THR A 146 8.34 5.19 -9.78
C THR A 146 9.33 4.13 -9.34
N ILE A 147 9.36 3.02 -10.06
CA ILE A 147 10.34 1.94 -9.90
C ILE A 147 11.16 1.92 -11.17
N GLU A 148 12.47 2.00 -11.01
CA GLU A 148 13.42 2.00 -12.14
C GLU A 148 14.44 0.88 -11.97
N GLY A 149 14.79 0.21 -13.06
CA GLY A 149 15.78 -0.84 -13.04
C GLY A 149 16.31 -1.20 -14.41
N ASP A 150 17.34 -1.99 -14.44
CA ASP A 150 18.00 -2.42 -15.67
C ASP A 150 17.76 -3.92 -15.88
N VAL A 151 17.34 -4.27 -17.08
CA VAL A 151 17.24 -5.66 -17.54
C VAL A 151 18.43 -5.95 -18.46
N ASP A 152 19.26 -6.90 -18.10
CA ASP A 152 20.40 -7.35 -18.90
C ASP A 152 20.08 -8.70 -19.57
N VAL A 153 20.16 -8.72 -20.89
CA VAL A 153 20.12 -9.95 -21.70
C VAL A 153 21.49 -10.17 -22.34
N ARG A 154 22.02 -11.38 -22.31
CA ARG A 154 23.36 -11.71 -22.80
C ARG A 154 23.31 -12.89 -23.75
N GLU A 155 23.93 -12.72 -24.92
CA GLU A 155 24.12 -13.75 -25.91
C GLU A 155 25.58 -13.75 -26.40
N ASN A 156 26.24 -14.93 -26.49
CA ASN A 156 27.54 -15.16 -27.16
C ASN A 156 28.59 -14.04 -27.01
N GLY A 157 28.64 -13.38 -25.84
CA GLY A 157 29.54 -12.26 -25.56
C GLY A 157 28.99 -10.88 -25.93
N GLY A 158 27.83 -10.79 -26.56
CA GLY A 158 27.03 -9.59 -26.68
C GLY A 158 26.24 -9.28 -25.44
N ARG A 159 25.78 -8.03 -25.27
CA ARG A 159 24.96 -7.60 -24.16
C ARG A 159 23.89 -6.63 -24.63
N TYR A 160 22.65 -6.93 -24.27
CA TYR A 160 21.56 -5.98 -24.29
C TYR A 160 21.35 -5.45 -22.86
N SER A 161 21.17 -4.15 -22.70
CA SER A 161 20.80 -3.53 -21.45
C SER A 161 19.62 -2.60 -21.68
N GLY A 162 18.49 -2.90 -21.09
CA GLY A 162 17.28 -2.09 -21.14
C GLY A 162 17.01 -1.44 -19.78
N HIS A 163 16.65 -0.15 -19.81
CA HIS A 163 16.14 0.55 -18.62
C HIS A 163 14.62 0.54 -18.65
N TYR A 164 13.98 0.19 -17.54
CA TYR A 164 12.53 0.31 -17.40
C TYR A 164 12.16 1.27 -16.28
N ALA A 165 10.98 1.88 -16.38
CA ALA A 165 10.35 2.67 -15.35
C ALA A 165 8.87 2.29 -15.22
N VAL A 166 8.40 2.13 -14.00
CA VAL A 166 6.99 1.79 -13.66
C VAL A 166 6.43 2.77 -12.62
#